data_723dfdb059aa06ad66939e3c6faa1655
#
_entry.id   723dfdb059aa06ad66939e3c6faa1655
#
_cell.length_a   1.000
_cell.length_b   1.000
_cell.length_c   1.000
_cell.angle_alpha   90.00
_cell.angle_beta   90.00
_cell.angle_gamma   90.00
#
_symmetry.space_group_name_H-M   'P 1'
#
loop_
_entity.id
_entity.type
_entity.pdbx_description
1 polymer ?
#
loop_
_entity_poly.entity_id
_entity_poly.type
_entity_poly.pdbx_seq_one_letter_code
_entity_poly.pdbx_strand_id
1 'polypeptide(L)'
;MKAMREAQKKFATYTQEQVDKIFFEAAMAANKMRIPLAKMAVEETGRGLVEDKIIKNHYAAEYIYNKYKNDKTCGVIEEDKAYGIKKIAEPVGLVAAVIPTTNPTSTAIFKTLICLKTRNAIIISPHPAAKACTIAAAKVVLDAAVKAGAPEGIIGWIDVPSLELTTTVMRDSDEILATGGPGMVKSAYSSGKPALGVGPGNTPVIIDDSADIKMAVNSIIHSKTFDNGMICASEQSVTVLDSIYDEVKKEFAYRGCYFLKKGEELDKVRKTIIINGALNNKIPGKSAYEIAKLAGVEVPKATKILIGEVESVDISEEFAHEKLSPVLAMYRAKTFDEALAKAEQLVADGGYGHTSSLYIHPSQTEKIEKHQQAMKTCRILINTPSSQGGIGDLYNFGLAPSLTLGCGSWGGNSVSENVGVKHLINIKTVAERRENMLWFRTPEKVYFKKGCMPVALDELGTVMHKKKAFIVTDSFLYKNGYVKPIEDKLDQMGIQHTCFFEVAPDPTLQCARRGVEQIRAFEPDTIIALGGGSAMDAGKIMWLMYEHPEAKFEDMAMDFMDIRKRVYTFPKMGEKAYFIAIPTSSGTGSEVTPFAIITD
;
A
#
# COMPACT_ATOMS: atom_id res chain seq x y z
N MET A 1 -1.90 -23.05 -24.77
CA MET A 1 -0.98 -21.98 -24.29
C MET A 1 -0.28 -21.22 -25.41
N LYS A 2 0.30 -21.87 -26.47
CA LYS A 2 0.97 -21.14 -27.57
C LYS A 2 0.03 -20.16 -28.28
N ALA A 3 -1.17 -20.60 -28.68
CA ALA A 3 -2.19 -19.73 -29.30
C ALA A 3 -2.65 -18.61 -28.37
N MET A 4 -2.75 -18.87 -27.07
CA MET A 4 -3.10 -17.85 -26.06
C MET A 4 -2.02 -16.78 -25.92
N ARG A 5 -0.74 -17.13 -26.03
CA ARG A 5 0.36 -16.16 -26.03
C ARG A 5 0.32 -15.25 -27.26
N GLU A 6 -0.04 -15.79 -28.42
CA GLU A 6 -0.22 -14.97 -29.62
C GLU A 6 -1.45 -14.03 -29.48
N ALA A 7 -2.56 -14.53 -28.95
CA ALA A 7 -3.72 -13.70 -28.63
C ALA A 7 -3.36 -12.57 -27.64
N GLN A 8 -2.58 -12.89 -26.59
CA GLN A 8 -2.13 -11.92 -25.61
C GLN A 8 -1.20 -10.86 -26.23
N LYS A 9 -0.23 -11.24 -27.06
CA LYS A 9 0.62 -10.26 -27.76
C LYS A 9 -0.21 -9.28 -28.59
N LYS A 10 -1.23 -9.75 -29.29
CA LYS A 10 -2.17 -8.89 -30.02
C LYS A 10 -2.95 -8.00 -29.07
N PHE A 11 -3.46 -8.54 -27.96
CA PHE A 11 -4.22 -7.78 -26.97
C PHE A 11 -3.38 -6.70 -26.27
N ALA A 12 -2.08 -6.97 -26.06
CA ALA A 12 -1.15 -6.01 -25.47
C ALA A 12 -1.04 -4.68 -26.23
N THR A 13 -1.37 -4.68 -27.54
CA THR A 13 -1.35 -3.46 -28.38
C THR A 13 -2.62 -2.63 -28.33
N TYR A 14 -3.67 -3.09 -27.61
CA TYR A 14 -4.96 -2.42 -27.58
C TYR A 14 -4.91 -1.12 -26.75
N THR A 15 -5.71 -0.14 -27.18
CA THR A 15 -5.89 1.13 -26.47
C THR A 15 -6.75 0.95 -25.22
N GLN A 16 -6.69 1.94 -24.32
CA GLN A 16 -7.55 1.94 -23.12
C GLN A 16 -9.03 1.86 -23.47
N GLU A 17 -9.49 2.58 -24.50
CA GLU A 17 -10.88 2.58 -24.94
C GLU A 17 -11.33 1.20 -25.45
N GLN A 18 -10.49 0.51 -26.19
CA GLN A 18 -10.78 -0.85 -26.67
C GLN A 18 -10.90 -1.83 -25.49
N VAL A 19 -9.98 -1.71 -24.54
CA VAL A 19 -9.97 -2.54 -23.33
C VAL A 19 -11.19 -2.26 -22.46
N ASP A 20 -11.53 -1.00 -22.26
CA ASP A 20 -12.68 -0.58 -21.44
C ASP A 20 -14.01 -1.07 -22.03
N LYS A 21 -14.16 -1.02 -23.36
CA LYS A 21 -15.32 -1.59 -24.06
C LYS A 21 -15.42 -3.10 -23.85
N ILE A 22 -14.32 -3.83 -24.02
CA ILE A 22 -14.26 -5.29 -23.79
C ILE A 22 -14.59 -5.62 -22.34
N PHE A 23 -14.03 -4.89 -21.39
CA PHE A 23 -14.26 -5.07 -19.96
C PHE A 23 -15.74 -4.85 -19.59
N PHE A 24 -16.36 -3.80 -20.14
CA PHE A 24 -17.79 -3.52 -19.95
C PHE A 24 -18.68 -4.64 -20.45
N GLU A 25 -18.54 -5.01 -21.73
CA GLU A 25 -19.39 -6.02 -22.37
C GLU A 25 -19.24 -7.39 -21.69
N ALA A 26 -18.02 -7.77 -21.32
CA ALA A 26 -17.73 -9.00 -20.60
C ALA A 26 -18.38 -9.03 -19.20
N ALA A 27 -18.26 -7.92 -18.45
CA ALA A 27 -18.86 -7.79 -17.12
C ALA A 27 -20.39 -7.84 -17.19
N MET A 28 -21.01 -7.14 -18.15
CA MET A 28 -22.46 -7.12 -18.31
C MET A 28 -23.02 -8.48 -18.75
N ALA A 29 -22.30 -9.21 -19.62
CA ALA A 29 -22.68 -10.56 -20.00
C ALA A 29 -22.62 -11.53 -18.81
N ALA A 30 -21.57 -11.48 -18.01
CA ALA A 30 -21.44 -12.27 -16.80
C ALA A 30 -22.55 -11.95 -15.80
N ASN A 31 -22.89 -10.68 -15.61
CA ASN A 31 -23.99 -10.26 -14.72
C ASN A 31 -25.36 -10.75 -15.20
N LYS A 32 -25.63 -10.72 -16.50
CA LYS A 32 -26.86 -11.28 -17.09
C LYS A 32 -27.00 -12.79 -16.80
N MET A 33 -25.90 -13.51 -16.81
CA MET A 33 -25.85 -14.97 -16.59
C MET A 33 -25.70 -15.36 -15.11
N ARG A 34 -25.73 -14.41 -14.16
CA ARG A 34 -25.52 -14.65 -12.73
C ARG A 34 -26.44 -15.73 -12.13
N ILE A 35 -27.72 -15.78 -12.57
CA ILE A 35 -28.70 -16.75 -12.07
C ILE A 35 -28.44 -18.17 -12.62
N PRO A 36 -28.38 -18.39 -13.95
CA PRO A 36 -28.05 -19.70 -14.50
C PRO A 36 -26.74 -20.27 -13.94
N LEU A 37 -25.69 -19.45 -13.89
CA LEU A 37 -24.37 -19.88 -13.36
C LEU A 37 -24.42 -20.25 -11.88
N ALA A 38 -25.21 -19.55 -11.05
CA ALA A 38 -25.40 -19.89 -9.65
C ALA A 38 -26.09 -21.25 -9.47
N LYS A 39 -27.16 -21.51 -10.27
CA LYS A 39 -27.85 -22.79 -10.28
C LYS A 39 -26.90 -23.93 -10.66
N MET A 40 -26.16 -23.78 -11.76
CA MET A 40 -25.18 -24.78 -12.20
C MET A 40 -24.14 -25.07 -11.11
N ALA A 41 -23.64 -24.02 -10.42
CA ALA A 41 -22.62 -24.18 -9.39
C ALA A 41 -23.14 -25.00 -8.19
N VAL A 42 -24.40 -24.77 -7.75
CA VAL A 42 -24.99 -25.55 -6.66
C VAL A 42 -25.31 -26.99 -7.10
N GLU A 43 -25.86 -27.17 -8.32
CA GLU A 43 -26.18 -28.49 -8.87
C GLU A 43 -24.93 -29.38 -9.02
N GLU A 44 -23.83 -28.81 -9.55
CA GLU A 44 -22.59 -29.56 -9.78
C GLU A 44 -21.84 -29.86 -8.48
N THR A 45 -21.73 -28.85 -7.59
CA THR A 45 -20.90 -28.99 -6.38
C THR A 45 -21.65 -29.55 -5.18
N GLY A 46 -22.98 -29.43 -5.16
CA GLY A 46 -23.80 -29.73 -4.02
C GLY A 46 -23.54 -28.83 -2.80
N ARG A 47 -23.00 -27.62 -3.02
CA ARG A 47 -22.51 -26.71 -1.98
C ARG A 47 -23.12 -25.33 -2.09
N GLY A 48 -23.48 -24.75 -0.94
CA GLY A 48 -23.97 -23.38 -0.82
C GLY A 48 -25.42 -23.20 -1.21
N LEU A 49 -25.82 -21.96 -1.42
CA LEU A 49 -27.19 -21.53 -1.71
C LEU A 49 -27.23 -20.79 -3.07
N VAL A 50 -28.25 -21.10 -3.87
CA VAL A 50 -28.39 -20.46 -5.20
C VAL A 50 -28.49 -18.95 -5.08
N GLU A 51 -29.30 -18.47 -4.12
CA GLU A 51 -29.55 -17.04 -3.88
C GLU A 51 -28.24 -16.30 -3.56
N ASP A 52 -27.41 -16.86 -2.70
CA ASP A 52 -26.14 -16.25 -2.30
C ASP A 52 -25.10 -16.32 -3.40
N LYS A 53 -25.08 -17.40 -4.20
CA LYS A 53 -24.22 -17.49 -5.39
C LYS A 53 -24.63 -16.51 -6.48
N ILE A 54 -25.92 -16.16 -6.60
CA ILE A 54 -26.38 -15.07 -7.48
C ILE A 54 -25.74 -13.76 -7.03
N ILE A 55 -25.76 -13.47 -5.73
CA ILE A 55 -25.12 -12.27 -5.16
C ILE A 55 -23.62 -12.29 -5.42
N LYS A 56 -22.94 -13.42 -5.21
CA LYS A 56 -21.50 -13.57 -5.49
C LYS A 56 -21.15 -13.33 -6.97
N ASN A 57 -21.96 -13.87 -7.89
CA ASN A 57 -21.74 -13.66 -9.34
C ASN A 57 -22.00 -12.20 -9.74
N HIS A 58 -23.03 -11.57 -9.18
CA HIS A 58 -23.31 -10.15 -9.36
C HIS A 58 -22.15 -9.29 -8.85
N TYR A 59 -21.66 -9.58 -7.66
CA TYR A 59 -20.50 -8.91 -7.07
C TYR A 59 -19.25 -9.04 -7.94
N ALA A 60 -18.95 -10.27 -8.38
CA ALA A 60 -17.79 -10.54 -9.24
C ALA A 60 -17.86 -9.85 -10.61
N ALA A 61 -19.04 -9.55 -11.09
CA ALA A 61 -19.26 -8.85 -12.38
C ALA A 61 -19.36 -7.33 -12.18
N GLU A 62 -20.39 -6.87 -11.47
CA GLU A 62 -20.76 -5.45 -11.45
C GLU A 62 -19.94 -4.62 -10.46
N TYR A 63 -19.67 -5.12 -9.24
CA TYR A 63 -18.82 -4.39 -8.30
C TYR A 63 -17.39 -4.28 -8.80
N ILE A 64 -16.85 -5.35 -9.38
CA ILE A 64 -15.53 -5.37 -10.00
C ILE A 64 -15.47 -4.39 -11.18
N TYR A 65 -16.48 -4.38 -12.05
CA TYR A 65 -16.55 -3.41 -13.13
C TYR A 65 -16.59 -1.97 -12.61
N ASN A 66 -17.48 -1.67 -11.67
CA ASN A 66 -17.64 -0.33 -11.13
C ASN A 66 -16.38 0.20 -10.45
N LYS A 67 -15.63 -0.67 -9.78
CA LYS A 67 -14.36 -0.30 -9.16
C LYS A 67 -13.30 0.07 -10.18
N TYR A 68 -13.13 -0.74 -11.21
CA TYR A 68 -11.98 -0.65 -12.11
C TYR A 68 -12.28 0.01 -13.48
N LYS A 69 -13.52 0.38 -13.78
CA LYS A 69 -13.90 0.98 -15.08
C LYS A 69 -13.09 2.22 -15.46
N ASN A 70 -12.70 3.04 -14.47
CA ASN A 70 -11.95 4.27 -14.69
C ASN A 70 -10.44 4.11 -14.48
N ASP A 71 -9.96 2.94 -14.07
CA ASP A 71 -8.53 2.71 -13.85
C ASP A 71 -7.79 2.66 -15.19
N LYS A 72 -6.70 3.43 -15.27
CA LYS A 72 -5.78 3.39 -16.41
C LYS A 72 -4.88 2.17 -16.29
N THR A 73 -4.94 1.30 -17.28
CA THR A 73 -4.17 0.05 -17.34
C THR A 73 -3.38 -0.10 -18.63
N CYS A 74 -3.44 0.91 -19.53
CA CYS A 74 -2.79 0.92 -20.82
C CYS A 74 -1.96 2.19 -21.01
N GLY A 75 -0.74 2.03 -21.53
CA GLY A 75 0.14 3.16 -21.83
C GLY A 75 0.55 3.94 -20.58
N VAL A 76 0.67 5.25 -20.72
CA VAL A 76 1.05 6.14 -19.61
C VAL A 76 -0.10 6.26 -18.62
N ILE A 77 0.10 5.72 -17.41
CA ILE A 77 -0.89 5.74 -16.33
C ILE A 77 -0.67 6.87 -15.34
N GLU A 78 0.56 7.34 -15.23
CA GLU A 78 0.94 8.45 -14.35
C GLU A 78 2.07 9.25 -14.99
N GLU A 79 2.00 10.58 -14.93
CA GLU A 79 3.05 11.46 -15.41
C GLU A 79 3.28 12.59 -14.41
N ASP A 80 4.50 12.71 -13.92
CA ASP A 80 4.98 13.84 -13.12
C ASP A 80 5.98 14.66 -13.97
N LYS A 81 5.48 15.74 -14.55
CA LYS A 81 6.30 16.62 -15.41
C LYS A 81 7.35 17.39 -14.64
N ALA A 82 7.12 17.69 -13.39
CA ALA A 82 8.08 18.43 -12.56
C ALA A 82 9.34 17.60 -12.30
N TYR A 83 9.15 16.33 -11.99
CA TYR A 83 10.25 15.39 -11.74
C TYR A 83 10.69 14.61 -12.97
N GLY A 84 10.01 14.76 -14.12
CA GLY A 84 10.33 14.01 -15.34
C GLY A 84 10.12 12.50 -15.20
N ILE A 85 9.09 12.10 -14.47
CA ILE A 85 8.76 10.69 -14.26
C ILE A 85 7.48 10.34 -15.02
N LYS A 86 7.51 9.24 -15.77
CA LYS A 86 6.34 8.61 -16.38
C LYS A 86 6.26 7.16 -15.94
N LYS A 87 5.06 6.69 -15.61
CA LYS A 87 4.78 5.27 -15.36
C LYS A 87 3.94 4.73 -16.50
N ILE A 88 4.43 3.67 -17.12
CA ILE A 88 3.79 2.99 -18.26
C ILE A 88 3.35 1.62 -17.80
N ALA A 89 2.06 1.29 -17.98
CA ALA A 89 1.50 -0.01 -17.67
C ALA A 89 1.68 -0.98 -18.84
N GLU A 90 2.23 -2.15 -18.53
CA GLU A 90 2.38 -3.29 -19.45
C GLU A 90 1.69 -4.52 -18.86
N PRO A 91 1.07 -5.38 -19.68
CA PRO A 91 0.52 -6.64 -19.19
C PRO A 91 1.62 -7.56 -18.66
N VAL A 92 1.27 -8.44 -17.71
CA VAL A 92 2.20 -9.48 -17.21
C VAL A 92 2.36 -10.62 -18.20
N GLY A 93 1.34 -10.90 -19.01
CA GLY A 93 1.39 -11.94 -20.04
C GLY A 93 0.28 -12.97 -19.94
N LEU A 94 0.62 -14.25 -19.86
CA LEU A 94 -0.31 -15.35 -19.66
C LEU A 94 -0.41 -15.69 -18.19
N VAL A 95 -1.60 -15.55 -17.64
CA VAL A 95 -1.92 -15.81 -16.22
C VAL A 95 -2.52 -17.20 -16.06
N ALA A 96 -1.99 -17.99 -15.14
CA ALA A 96 -2.60 -19.25 -14.70
C ALA A 96 -3.57 -18.99 -13.54
N ALA A 97 -4.82 -19.41 -13.67
CA ALA A 97 -5.83 -19.19 -12.63
C ALA A 97 -6.33 -20.52 -12.06
N VAL A 98 -6.07 -20.78 -10.79
CA VAL A 98 -6.64 -21.91 -10.06
C VAL A 98 -7.94 -21.48 -9.41
N ILE A 99 -9.02 -22.26 -9.66
CA ILE A 99 -10.38 -21.95 -9.23
C ILE A 99 -10.86 -22.98 -8.19
N PRO A 100 -11.36 -22.53 -7.02
CA PRO A 100 -11.83 -23.44 -5.96
C PRO A 100 -13.25 -23.95 -6.21
N THR A 101 -13.66 -25.00 -5.47
CA THR A 101 -15.04 -25.50 -5.46
C THR A 101 -16.02 -24.61 -4.70
N THR A 102 -15.53 -23.81 -3.78
CA THR A 102 -16.38 -22.96 -2.91
C THR A 102 -17.04 -21.81 -3.66
N ASN A 103 -16.31 -21.21 -4.61
CA ASN A 103 -16.76 -20.03 -5.36
C ASN A 103 -16.41 -20.16 -6.86
N PRO A 104 -16.82 -21.22 -7.55
CA PRO A 104 -16.27 -21.55 -8.87
C PRO A 104 -16.62 -20.51 -9.93
N THR A 105 -17.88 -20.13 -10.07
CA THR A 105 -18.35 -19.20 -11.10
C THR A 105 -17.92 -17.76 -10.82
N SER A 106 -18.10 -17.27 -9.58
CA SER A 106 -17.73 -15.91 -9.21
C SER A 106 -16.21 -15.68 -9.29
N THR A 107 -15.39 -16.66 -8.87
CA THR A 107 -13.94 -16.54 -8.98
C THR A 107 -13.47 -16.56 -10.44
N ALA A 108 -14.09 -17.38 -11.30
CA ALA A 108 -13.78 -17.38 -12.73
C ALA A 108 -14.15 -16.03 -13.39
N ILE A 109 -15.34 -15.48 -13.10
CA ILE A 109 -15.75 -14.16 -13.56
C ILE A 109 -14.76 -13.09 -13.11
N PHE A 110 -14.47 -13.03 -11.82
CA PHE A 110 -13.55 -12.05 -11.25
C PHE A 110 -12.17 -12.09 -11.91
N LYS A 111 -11.54 -13.26 -11.94
CA LYS A 111 -10.17 -13.40 -12.47
C LYS A 111 -10.10 -13.11 -13.98
N THR A 112 -11.08 -13.53 -14.74
CA THR A 112 -11.12 -13.23 -16.18
C THR A 112 -11.31 -11.73 -16.44
N LEU A 113 -12.17 -11.06 -15.69
CA LEU A 113 -12.41 -9.63 -15.84
C LEU A 113 -11.16 -8.79 -15.52
N ILE A 114 -10.47 -9.05 -14.41
CA ILE A 114 -9.26 -8.30 -14.09
C ILE A 114 -8.11 -8.58 -15.07
N CYS A 115 -8.02 -9.78 -15.64
CA CYS A 115 -7.07 -10.09 -16.71
C CYS A 115 -7.40 -9.36 -18.00
N LEU A 116 -8.68 -9.29 -18.39
CA LEU A 116 -9.10 -8.52 -19.57
C LEU A 116 -8.81 -7.02 -19.40
N LYS A 117 -9.11 -6.44 -18.25
CA LYS A 117 -8.84 -5.02 -17.97
C LYS A 117 -7.35 -4.68 -18.07
N THR A 118 -6.48 -5.65 -17.84
CA THR A 118 -5.01 -5.50 -17.83
C THR A 118 -4.33 -6.07 -19.08
N ARG A 119 -5.08 -6.42 -20.11
CA ARG A 119 -4.59 -6.99 -21.39
C ARG A 119 -3.82 -8.30 -21.25
N ASN A 120 -4.12 -9.08 -20.21
CA ASN A 120 -3.53 -10.39 -20.02
C ASN A 120 -4.37 -11.50 -20.63
N ALA A 121 -3.73 -12.56 -21.10
CA ALA A 121 -4.40 -13.83 -21.34
C ALA A 121 -4.53 -14.61 -20.05
N ILE A 122 -5.56 -15.43 -19.93
CA ILE A 122 -5.79 -16.24 -18.73
C ILE A 122 -6.16 -17.69 -19.11
N ILE A 123 -5.46 -18.63 -18.47
CA ILE A 123 -5.80 -20.06 -18.55
C ILE A 123 -6.32 -20.55 -17.20
N ILE A 124 -7.53 -21.09 -17.20
CA ILE A 124 -8.23 -21.55 -16.00
C ILE A 124 -7.97 -23.02 -15.75
N SER A 125 -7.54 -23.34 -14.54
CA SER A 125 -7.53 -24.69 -13.99
C SER A 125 -8.72 -24.83 -13.04
N PRO A 126 -9.85 -25.42 -13.48
CA PRO A 126 -11.00 -25.63 -12.64
C PRO A 126 -10.76 -26.80 -11.68
N HIS A 127 -11.39 -26.76 -10.51
CA HIS A 127 -11.43 -27.92 -9.64
C HIS A 127 -12.27 -29.04 -10.30
N PRO A 128 -11.88 -30.33 -10.25
CA PRO A 128 -12.63 -31.41 -10.89
C PRO A 128 -14.12 -31.47 -10.52
N ALA A 129 -14.48 -31.18 -9.25
CA ALA A 129 -15.85 -31.18 -8.75
C ALA A 129 -16.65 -29.90 -9.03
N ALA A 130 -16.09 -28.96 -9.84
CA ALA A 130 -16.76 -27.71 -10.23
C ALA A 130 -16.34 -27.31 -11.66
N LYS A 131 -16.03 -28.30 -12.49
CA LYS A 131 -15.47 -28.08 -13.81
C LYS A 131 -16.47 -27.41 -14.76
N ALA A 132 -17.67 -27.96 -14.86
CA ALA A 132 -18.65 -27.52 -15.84
C ALA A 132 -19.13 -26.09 -15.59
N CYS A 133 -19.47 -25.74 -14.35
CA CYS A 133 -19.92 -24.38 -14.01
C CYS A 133 -18.78 -23.35 -14.12
N THR A 134 -17.54 -23.73 -13.79
CA THR A 134 -16.36 -22.87 -13.95
C THR A 134 -16.13 -22.54 -15.43
N ILE A 135 -16.13 -23.55 -16.29
CA ILE A 135 -15.95 -23.42 -17.73
C ILE A 135 -17.11 -22.60 -18.35
N ALA A 136 -18.34 -22.86 -17.93
CA ALA A 136 -19.50 -22.09 -18.38
C ALA A 136 -19.36 -20.60 -18.06
N ALA A 137 -18.90 -20.26 -16.84
CA ALA A 137 -18.66 -18.89 -16.45
C ALA A 137 -17.56 -18.22 -17.30
N ALA A 138 -16.42 -18.91 -17.51
CA ALA A 138 -15.32 -18.44 -18.34
C ALA A 138 -15.75 -18.24 -19.80
N LYS A 139 -16.56 -19.17 -20.34
CA LYS A 139 -17.07 -19.11 -21.71
C LYS A 139 -17.98 -17.90 -21.93
N VAL A 140 -18.87 -17.58 -20.98
CA VAL A 140 -19.72 -16.38 -21.04
C VAL A 140 -18.87 -15.11 -21.16
N VAL A 141 -17.80 -15.01 -20.36
CA VAL A 141 -16.88 -13.87 -20.42
C VAL A 141 -16.11 -13.84 -21.72
N LEU A 142 -15.59 -14.98 -22.19
CA LEU A 142 -14.86 -15.08 -23.47
C LEU A 142 -15.72 -14.68 -24.65
N ASP A 143 -16.93 -15.26 -24.79
CA ASP A 143 -17.82 -15.01 -25.92
C ASP A 143 -18.19 -13.52 -26.01
N ALA A 144 -18.45 -12.88 -24.87
CA ALA A 144 -18.73 -11.44 -24.83
C ALA A 144 -17.50 -10.59 -25.14
N ALA A 145 -16.34 -10.95 -24.60
CA ALA A 145 -15.08 -10.25 -24.86
C ALA A 145 -14.70 -10.31 -26.36
N VAL A 146 -14.78 -11.49 -26.98
CA VAL A 146 -14.50 -11.67 -28.43
C VAL A 146 -15.48 -10.86 -29.26
N LYS A 147 -16.78 -10.91 -28.93
CA LYS A 147 -17.79 -10.10 -29.63
C LYS A 147 -17.53 -8.60 -29.50
N ALA A 148 -16.95 -8.15 -28.39
CA ALA A 148 -16.55 -6.76 -28.18
C ALA A 148 -15.23 -6.38 -28.86
N GLY A 149 -14.50 -7.36 -29.41
CA GLY A 149 -13.27 -7.16 -30.19
C GLY A 149 -12.01 -7.75 -29.57
N ALA A 150 -12.09 -8.48 -28.46
CA ALA A 150 -10.93 -9.17 -27.91
C ALA A 150 -10.43 -10.27 -28.86
N PRO A 151 -9.13 -10.61 -28.86
CA PRO A 151 -8.61 -11.71 -29.65
C PRO A 151 -9.22 -13.05 -29.24
N GLU A 152 -9.54 -13.91 -30.20
CA GLU A 152 -9.88 -15.31 -29.92
C GLU A 152 -8.75 -16.00 -29.15
N GLY A 153 -9.10 -16.84 -28.17
CA GLY A 153 -8.13 -17.56 -27.36
C GLY A 153 -7.51 -16.74 -26.22
N ILE A 154 -8.03 -15.53 -25.92
CA ILE A 154 -7.54 -14.72 -24.79
C ILE A 154 -7.88 -15.34 -23.43
N ILE A 155 -8.95 -16.12 -23.35
CA ILE A 155 -9.36 -16.92 -22.18
C ILE A 155 -9.38 -18.38 -22.60
N GLY A 156 -8.76 -19.25 -21.83
CA GLY A 156 -8.77 -20.69 -22.02
C GLY A 156 -8.92 -21.46 -20.72
N TRP A 157 -9.10 -22.76 -20.79
CA TRP A 157 -9.27 -23.61 -19.62
C TRP A 157 -8.76 -25.05 -19.86
N ILE A 158 -8.62 -25.81 -18.78
CA ILE A 158 -8.31 -27.23 -18.81
C ILE A 158 -9.63 -28.01 -18.85
N ASP A 159 -9.89 -28.73 -19.94
CA ASP A 159 -11.11 -29.54 -20.09
C ASP A 159 -11.12 -30.80 -19.24
N VAL A 160 -9.96 -31.39 -19.01
CA VAL A 160 -9.79 -32.58 -18.16
C VAL A 160 -8.82 -32.21 -17.03
N PRO A 161 -9.32 -31.61 -15.92
CA PRO A 161 -8.47 -31.12 -14.85
C PRO A 161 -7.75 -32.29 -14.16
N SER A 162 -6.42 -32.12 -14.04
CA SER A 162 -5.54 -33.01 -13.27
C SER A 162 -4.50 -32.18 -12.53
N LEU A 163 -3.90 -32.75 -11.50
CA LEU A 163 -2.81 -32.11 -10.77
C LEU A 163 -1.61 -31.83 -11.69
N GLU A 164 -1.29 -32.78 -12.57
CA GLU A 164 -0.20 -32.67 -13.55
C GLU A 164 -0.41 -31.49 -14.51
N LEU A 165 -1.60 -31.40 -15.11
CA LEU A 165 -1.92 -30.29 -16.01
C LEU A 165 -1.95 -28.94 -15.28
N THR A 166 -2.47 -28.90 -14.06
CA THR A 166 -2.46 -27.70 -13.24
C THR A 166 -1.03 -27.24 -12.95
N THR A 167 -0.15 -28.16 -12.57
CA THR A 167 1.27 -27.86 -12.32
C THR A 167 1.97 -27.41 -13.60
N THR A 168 1.68 -28.05 -14.74
CA THR A 168 2.23 -27.65 -16.04
C THR A 168 1.78 -26.24 -16.43
N VAL A 169 0.50 -25.91 -16.26
CA VAL A 169 -0.01 -24.57 -16.53
C VAL A 169 0.63 -23.53 -15.62
N MET A 170 0.81 -23.83 -14.34
CA MET A 170 1.52 -22.94 -13.41
C MET A 170 2.98 -22.71 -13.87
N ARG A 171 3.71 -23.76 -14.20
CA ARG A 171 5.11 -23.68 -14.62
C ARG A 171 5.29 -22.89 -15.91
N ASP A 172 4.37 -23.04 -16.86
CA ASP A 172 4.50 -22.49 -18.21
C ASP A 172 3.77 -21.14 -18.40
N SER A 173 3.14 -20.58 -17.35
CA SER A 173 2.56 -19.22 -17.33
C SER A 173 3.58 -18.17 -16.91
N ASP A 174 3.19 -16.91 -16.99
CA ASP A 174 4.03 -15.78 -16.59
C ASP A 174 3.70 -15.32 -15.15
N GLU A 175 2.46 -15.52 -14.72
CA GLU A 175 2.00 -15.25 -13.35
C GLU A 175 0.89 -16.22 -12.95
N ILE A 176 0.70 -16.44 -11.65
CA ILE A 176 -0.29 -17.37 -11.10
C ILE A 176 -1.24 -16.66 -10.15
N LEU A 177 -2.54 -16.82 -10.40
CA LEU A 177 -3.62 -16.44 -9.47
C LEU A 177 -4.18 -17.71 -8.81
N ALA A 178 -3.69 -18.08 -7.64
CA ALA A 178 -4.10 -19.31 -6.96
C ALA A 178 -5.13 -19.03 -5.86
N THR A 179 -6.33 -19.61 -5.99
CA THR A 179 -7.33 -19.68 -4.91
C THR A 179 -7.67 -21.14 -4.67
N GLY A 180 -7.31 -21.66 -3.52
CA GLY A 180 -7.51 -23.08 -3.23
C GLY A 180 -7.03 -23.46 -1.83
N GLY A 181 -7.03 -24.75 -1.52
CA GLY A 181 -6.51 -25.23 -0.25
C GLY A 181 -5.00 -25.02 -0.10
N PRO A 182 -4.46 -25.16 1.14
CA PRO A 182 -3.06 -24.85 1.47
C PRO A 182 -2.04 -25.53 0.55
N GLY A 183 -2.27 -26.80 0.20
CA GLY A 183 -1.38 -27.55 -0.70
C GLY A 183 -1.29 -26.97 -2.11
N MET A 184 -2.39 -26.47 -2.65
CA MET A 184 -2.43 -25.86 -3.98
C MET A 184 -1.73 -24.49 -3.98
N VAL A 185 -1.94 -23.70 -2.93
CA VAL A 185 -1.26 -22.40 -2.74
C VAL A 185 0.25 -22.61 -2.59
N LYS A 186 0.66 -23.60 -1.80
CA LYS A 186 2.08 -23.98 -1.68
C LYS A 186 2.66 -24.40 -3.04
N SER A 187 1.94 -25.18 -3.84
CA SER A 187 2.36 -25.57 -5.19
C SER A 187 2.55 -24.35 -6.11
N ALA A 188 1.64 -23.36 -6.03
CA ALA A 188 1.77 -22.12 -6.79
C ALA A 188 3.06 -21.36 -6.44
N TYR A 189 3.33 -21.14 -5.16
CA TYR A 189 4.56 -20.46 -4.73
C TYR A 189 5.84 -21.27 -4.99
N SER A 190 5.74 -22.59 -5.05
CA SER A 190 6.88 -23.48 -5.34
C SER A 190 7.13 -23.69 -6.85
N SER A 191 6.33 -23.11 -7.72
CA SER A 191 6.42 -23.29 -9.18
C SER A 191 7.61 -22.57 -9.84
N GLY A 192 8.25 -21.64 -9.11
CA GLY A 192 9.29 -20.77 -9.64
C GLY A 192 8.76 -19.60 -10.48
N LYS A 193 7.45 -19.34 -10.45
CA LYS A 193 6.78 -18.21 -11.10
C LYS A 193 6.24 -17.21 -10.07
N PRO A 194 6.11 -15.95 -10.44
CA PRO A 194 5.35 -15.00 -9.62
C PRO A 194 3.94 -15.55 -9.35
N ALA A 195 3.51 -15.50 -8.10
CA ALA A 195 2.22 -16.04 -7.70
C ALA A 195 1.51 -15.12 -6.72
N LEU A 196 0.22 -14.95 -6.92
CA LEU A 196 -0.72 -14.30 -6.02
C LEU A 196 -1.63 -15.40 -5.47
N GLY A 197 -1.21 -16.03 -4.40
CA GLY A 197 -1.93 -17.12 -3.74
C GLY A 197 -2.60 -16.63 -2.46
N VAL A 198 -3.73 -17.26 -2.11
CA VAL A 198 -4.48 -16.95 -0.90
C VAL A 198 -4.52 -18.19 0.00
N GLY A 199 -4.07 -18.01 1.22
CA GLY A 199 -4.10 -19.03 2.26
C GLY A 199 -5.50 -19.23 2.87
N PRO A 200 -5.65 -20.24 3.75
CA PRO A 200 -6.88 -20.46 4.53
C PRO A 200 -7.15 -19.29 5.47
N GLY A 201 -8.41 -19.07 5.79
CA GLY A 201 -8.84 -18.06 6.75
C GLY A 201 -9.37 -18.70 8.04
N ASN A 202 -8.86 -18.31 9.19
CA ASN A 202 -9.41 -18.71 10.48
C ASN A 202 -9.80 -17.46 11.28
N THR A 203 -10.79 -16.73 10.76
CA THR A 203 -11.20 -15.40 11.25
C THR A 203 -11.74 -15.46 12.67
N PRO A 204 -11.02 -14.93 13.68
CA PRO A 204 -11.54 -14.77 15.03
C PRO A 204 -12.35 -13.47 15.11
N VAL A 205 -13.36 -13.48 15.98
CA VAL A 205 -14.17 -12.32 16.33
C VAL A 205 -14.10 -12.09 17.83
N ILE A 206 -13.94 -10.84 18.24
CA ILE A 206 -14.09 -10.43 19.64
C ILE A 206 -15.37 -9.59 19.76
N ILE A 207 -16.21 -9.89 20.75
CA ILE A 207 -17.33 -9.03 21.17
C ILE A 207 -16.95 -8.43 22.52
N ASP A 208 -16.63 -7.14 22.51
CA ASP A 208 -16.30 -6.34 23.69
C ASP A 208 -17.56 -6.01 24.50
N ASP A 209 -17.44 -5.79 25.78
CA ASP A 209 -18.55 -5.46 26.68
C ASP A 209 -19.23 -4.11 26.36
N SER A 210 -18.57 -3.27 25.60
CA SER A 210 -19.15 -2.00 25.09
C SER A 210 -19.89 -2.14 23.74
N ALA A 211 -19.90 -3.33 23.14
CA ALA A 211 -20.50 -3.55 21.82
C ALA A 211 -22.04 -3.46 21.84
N ASP A 212 -22.62 -3.06 20.71
CA ASP A 212 -24.04 -3.32 20.44
C ASP A 212 -24.22 -4.82 20.14
N ILE A 213 -24.71 -5.55 21.15
CA ILE A 213 -24.87 -7.01 21.08
C ILE A 213 -25.79 -7.42 19.93
N LYS A 214 -26.89 -6.72 19.72
CA LYS A 214 -27.85 -7.06 18.67
C LYS A 214 -27.25 -6.88 17.27
N MET A 215 -26.54 -5.81 17.06
CA MET A 215 -25.81 -5.54 15.81
C MET A 215 -24.69 -6.57 15.61
N ALA A 216 -23.88 -6.86 16.62
CA ALA A 216 -22.79 -7.81 16.56
C ALA A 216 -23.28 -9.22 16.19
N VAL A 217 -24.23 -9.75 16.95
CA VAL A 217 -24.79 -11.09 16.72
C VAL A 217 -25.48 -11.20 15.35
N ASN A 218 -26.27 -10.19 14.97
CA ASN A 218 -26.91 -10.17 13.66
C ASN A 218 -25.90 -10.17 12.51
N SER A 219 -24.85 -9.37 12.61
CA SER A 219 -23.78 -9.28 11.62
C SER A 219 -23.01 -10.59 11.49
N ILE A 220 -22.68 -11.23 12.61
CA ILE A 220 -22.00 -12.54 12.63
C ILE A 220 -22.88 -13.62 11.99
N ILE A 221 -24.17 -13.68 12.33
CA ILE A 221 -25.09 -14.65 11.73
C ILE A 221 -25.22 -14.42 10.22
N HIS A 222 -25.43 -13.17 9.79
CA HIS A 222 -25.53 -12.81 8.38
C HIS A 222 -24.26 -13.22 7.60
N SER A 223 -23.11 -12.94 8.15
CA SER A 223 -21.82 -13.30 7.56
C SER A 223 -21.60 -14.82 7.52
N LYS A 224 -21.83 -15.51 8.62
CA LYS A 224 -21.58 -16.95 8.77
C LYS A 224 -22.54 -17.84 8.00
N THR A 225 -23.77 -17.38 7.75
CA THR A 225 -24.76 -18.11 6.96
C THR A 225 -24.71 -17.82 5.47
N PHE A 226 -24.05 -16.74 5.07
CA PHE A 226 -23.91 -16.37 3.66
C PHE A 226 -23.21 -17.48 2.88
N ASP A 227 -23.91 -18.02 1.89
CA ASP A 227 -23.49 -19.19 1.11
C ASP A 227 -23.03 -20.37 2.00
N ASN A 228 -23.71 -20.58 3.12
CA ASN A 228 -23.35 -21.57 4.14
C ASN A 228 -21.89 -21.45 4.62
N GLY A 229 -21.39 -20.23 4.83
CA GLY A 229 -20.08 -19.97 5.41
C GLY A 229 -18.89 -20.24 4.51
N MET A 230 -19.07 -20.25 3.20
CA MET A 230 -18.00 -20.58 2.24
C MET A 230 -17.14 -19.39 1.80
N ILE A 231 -17.27 -18.20 2.37
CA ILE A 231 -16.28 -17.15 2.17
C ILE A 231 -15.14 -17.38 3.19
N CYS A 232 -13.90 -17.40 2.71
CA CYS A 232 -12.71 -17.64 3.54
C CYS A 232 -12.51 -16.58 4.65
N ALA A 233 -13.11 -15.39 4.50
CA ALA A 233 -13.14 -14.35 5.53
C ALA A 233 -14.27 -14.53 6.56
N SER A 234 -15.14 -15.57 6.43
CA SER A 234 -16.23 -15.77 7.39
C SER A 234 -15.70 -16.11 8.78
N GLU A 235 -16.44 -15.69 9.79
CA GLU A 235 -16.12 -15.94 11.19
C GLU A 235 -15.98 -17.43 11.48
N GLN A 236 -14.90 -17.84 12.14
CA GLN A 236 -14.69 -19.22 12.57
C GLN A 236 -14.88 -19.39 14.08
N SER A 237 -14.68 -18.31 14.82
CA SER A 237 -14.81 -18.29 16.28
C SER A 237 -15.29 -16.92 16.77
N VAL A 238 -15.95 -16.92 17.91
CA VAL A 238 -16.37 -15.71 18.63
C VAL A 238 -15.89 -15.80 20.07
N THR A 239 -15.07 -14.85 20.49
CA THR A 239 -14.65 -14.67 21.88
C THR A 239 -15.45 -13.54 22.50
N VAL A 240 -16.19 -13.82 23.56
CA VAL A 240 -17.10 -12.89 24.21
C VAL A 240 -16.60 -12.58 25.62
N LEU A 241 -16.63 -11.31 26.02
CA LEU A 241 -16.28 -10.92 27.39
C LEU A 241 -17.32 -11.48 28.39
N ASP A 242 -16.84 -11.93 29.52
CA ASP A 242 -17.61 -12.63 30.54
C ASP A 242 -18.84 -11.84 31.02
N SER A 243 -18.71 -10.54 31.16
CA SER A 243 -19.77 -9.62 31.59
C SER A 243 -21.03 -9.63 30.71
N ILE A 244 -20.88 -9.93 29.41
CA ILE A 244 -21.99 -9.94 28.44
C ILE A 244 -22.22 -11.31 27.82
N TYR A 245 -21.49 -12.33 28.24
CA TYR A 245 -21.49 -13.66 27.60
C TYR A 245 -22.87 -14.27 27.52
N ASP A 246 -23.60 -14.28 28.63
CA ASP A 246 -24.92 -14.91 28.69
C ASP A 246 -26.00 -14.13 27.91
N GLU A 247 -25.83 -12.80 27.77
CA GLU A 247 -26.69 -11.97 26.92
C GLU A 247 -26.44 -12.25 25.44
N VAL A 248 -25.18 -12.30 25.03
CA VAL A 248 -24.79 -12.67 23.66
C VAL A 248 -25.29 -14.09 23.30
N LYS A 249 -25.15 -15.05 24.23
CA LYS A 249 -25.64 -16.42 24.05
C LYS A 249 -27.14 -16.44 23.83
N LYS A 250 -27.90 -15.71 24.64
CA LYS A 250 -29.37 -15.60 24.51
C LYS A 250 -29.75 -14.97 23.15
N GLU A 251 -29.04 -13.95 22.72
CA GLU A 251 -29.30 -13.30 21.43
C GLU A 251 -29.01 -14.23 20.23
N PHE A 252 -27.95 -15.03 20.27
CA PHE A 252 -27.68 -16.05 19.25
C PHE A 252 -28.81 -17.11 19.22
N ALA A 253 -29.21 -17.62 20.38
CA ALA A 253 -30.28 -18.60 20.49
C ALA A 253 -31.63 -18.04 19.99
N TYR A 254 -31.96 -16.80 20.37
CA TYR A 254 -33.18 -16.10 19.92
C TYR A 254 -33.25 -15.97 18.40
N ARG A 255 -32.09 -15.76 17.75
CA ARG A 255 -31.98 -15.62 16.28
C ARG A 255 -31.89 -16.97 15.54
N GLY A 256 -32.02 -18.09 16.23
CA GLY A 256 -32.09 -19.42 15.61
C GLY A 256 -30.76 -20.16 15.50
N CYS A 257 -29.75 -19.79 16.28
CA CYS A 257 -28.56 -20.59 16.45
C CYS A 257 -28.75 -21.68 17.50
N TYR A 258 -28.15 -22.85 17.30
CA TYR A 258 -28.21 -23.98 18.20
C TYR A 258 -26.91 -24.16 18.96
N PHE A 259 -26.99 -24.15 20.28
CA PHE A 259 -25.85 -24.42 21.15
C PHE A 259 -25.77 -25.93 21.40
N LEU A 260 -24.69 -26.54 20.97
CA LEU A 260 -24.42 -27.96 21.16
C LEU A 260 -24.28 -28.27 22.66
N LYS A 261 -24.97 -29.32 23.13
CA LYS A 261 -24.87 -29.75 24.51
C LYS A 261 -23.47 -30.29 24.79
N LYS A 262 -22.90 -29.87 25.93
CA LYS A 262 -21.60 -30.37 26.38
C LYS A 262 -21.59 -31.88 26.48
N GLY A 263 -20.50 -32.51 26.11
CA GLY A 263 -20.33 -33.96 26.03
C GLY A 263 -20.78 -34.51 24.68
N GLU A 264 -21.78 -35.37 24.64
CA GLU A 264 -22.08 -36.19 23.46
C GLU A 264 -22.33 -35.42 22.16
N GLU A 265 -23.13 -34.34 22.16
CA GLU A 265 -23.42 -33.59 20.93
C GLU A 265 -22.18 -32.84 20.43
N LEU A 266 -21.45 -32.20 21.35
CA LEU A 266 -20.24 -31.47 21.04
C LEU A 266 -19.18 -32.42 20.46
N ASP A 267 -18.95 -33.58 21.07
CA ASP A 267 -17.97 -34.57 20.63
C ASP A 267 -18.34 -35.23 19.29
N LYS A 268 -19.63 -35.44 19.04
CA LYS A 268 -20.12 -35.92 17.73
C LYS A 268 -19.78 -34.89 16.61
N VAL A 269 -19.98 -33.62 16.87
CA VAL A 269 -19.68 -32.57 15.90
C VAL A 269 -18.17 -32.41 15.72
N ARG A 270 -17.35 -32.45 16.79
CA ARG A 270 -15.89 -32.48 16.69
C ARG A 270 -15.39 -33.52 15.69
N LYS A 271 -15.79 -34.78 15.90
CA LYS A 271 -15.42 -35.91 15.03
C LYS A 271 -15.97 -35.79 13.60
N THR A 272 -16.93 -34.91 13.37
CA THR A 272 -17.52 -34.66 12.05
C THR A 272 -16.81 -33.54 11.30
N ILE A 273 -16.36 -32.48 12.00
CA ILE A 273 -15.67 -31.32 11.32
C ILE A 273 -14.27 -31.68 10.88
N ILE A 274 -13.48 -32.36 11.71
CA ILE A 274 -12.09 -32.75 11.38
C ILE A 274 -12.01 -34.28 11.32
N ILE A 275 -11.45 -34.79 10.25
CA ILE A 275 -11.20 -36.23 10.05
C ILE A 275 -9.74 -36.40 9.68
N ASN A 276 -9.00 -37.20 10.47
CA ASN A 276 -7.56 -37.45 10.26
C ASN A 276 -6.73 -36.13 10.16
N GLY A 277 -7.04 -35.15 11.00
CA GLY A 277 -6.34 -33.86 11.04
C GLY A 277 -6.66 -32.90 9.89
N ALA A 278 -7.64 -33.20 9.05
CA ALA A 278 -8.04 -32.36 7.93
C ALA A 278 -9.55 -32.06 7.97
N LEU A 279 -9.94 -30.91 7.40
CA LEU A 279 -11.35 -30.54 7.27
C LEU A 279 -12.11 -31.61 6.47
N ASN A 280 -13.21 -32.07 7.01
CA ASN A 280 -14.08 -33.03 6.34
C ASN A 280 -14.70 -32.44 5.06
N ASN A 281 -14.33 -32.96 3.91
CA ASN A 281 -14.79 -32.47 2.59
C ASN A 281 -16.32 -32.50 2.40
N LYS A 282 -17.07 -33.20 3.27
CA LYS A 282 -18.53 -33.29 3.20
C LYS A 282 -19.26 -32.10 3.82
N ILE A 283 -18.58 -31.27 4.65
CA ILE A 283 -19.24 -30.18 5.37
C ILE A 283 -19.15 -28.79 4.72
N PRO A 284 -18.11 -28.42 3.94
CA PRO A 284 -18.07 -27.09 3.34
C PRO A 284 -19.30 -26.80 2.50
N GLY A 285 -19.98 -25.68 2.81
CA GLY A 285 -21.17 -25.23 2.10
C GLY A 285 -22.47 -25.98 2.42
N LYS A 286 -22.47 -26.89 3.40
CA LYS A 286 -23.67 -27.54 3.91
C LYS A 286 -24.33 -26.67 4.96
N SER A 287 -25.67 -26.78 5.07
CA SER A 287 -26.43 -26.12 6.13
C SER A 287 -26.09 -26.67 7.51
N ALA A 288 -26.37 -25.91 8.57
CA ALA A 288 -26.18 -26.37 9.94
C ALA A 288 -27.01 -27.66 10.24
N TYR A 289 -28.21 -27.75 9.67
CA TYR A 289 -29.06 -28.94 9.79
C TYR A 289 -28.43 -30.19 9.14
N GLU A 290 -27.89 -30.06 7.92
CA GLU A 290 -27.23 -31.19 7.23
C GLU A 290 -25.97 -31.65 7.98
N ILE A 291 -25.21 -30.72 8.56
CA ILE A 291 -24.00 -31.02 9.34
C ILE A 291 -24.40 -31.72 10.65
N ALA A 292 -25.41 -31.23 11.35
CA ALA A 292 -25.93 -31.88 12.56
C ALA A 292 -26.42 -33.31 12.27
N LYS A 293 -27.17 -33.50 11.18
CA LYS A 293 -27.62 -34.83 10.72
C LYS A 293 -26.43 -35.75 10.40
N LEU A 294 -25.40 -35.25 9.75
CA LEU A 294 -24.15 -36.00 9.46
C LEU A 294 -23.45 -36.43 10.77
N ALA A 295 -23.48 -35.57 11.78
CA ALA A 295 -22.92 -35.84 13.10
C ALA A 295 -23.81 -36.74 13.99
N GLY A 296 -25.04 -37.03 13.58
CA GLY A 296 -25.99 -37.76 14.40
C GLY A 296 -26.49 -36.93 15.59
N VAL A 297 -26.68 -35.64 15.38
CA VAL A 297 -27.24 -34.69 16.36
C VAL A 297 -28.57 -34.16 15.82
N GLU A 298 -29.60 -34.20 16.65
CA GLU A 298 -30.94 -33.71 16.31
C GLU A 298 -31.06 -32.21 16.61
N VAL A 299 -31.37 -31.42 15.58
CA VAL A 299 -31.56 -29.97 15.69
C VAL A 299 -32.79 -29.54 14.88
N PRO A 300 -33.43 -28.42 15.18
CA PRO A 300 -34.50 -27.88 14.35
C PRO A 300 -34.01 -27.63 12.90
N LYS A 301 -34.87 -27.94 11.92
CA LYS A 301 -34.53 -27.76 10.49
C LYS A 301 -34.13 -26.31 10.11
N ALA A 302 -34.68 -25.34 10.84
CA ALA A 302 -34.42 -23.92 10.66
C ALA A 302 -33.16 -23.43 11.37
N THR A 303 -32.35 -24.33 11.97
CA THR A 303 -31.10 -23.96 12.66
C THR A 303 -30.14 -23.26 11.70
N LYS A 304 -29.69 -22.05 12.08
CA LYS A 304 -28.82 -21.20 11.25
C LYS A 304 -27.36 -21.56 11.42
N ILE A 305 -26.91 -21.71 12.67
CA ILE A 305 -25.50 -22.00 13.03
C ILE A 305 -25.50 -23.04 14.17
N LEU A 306 -24.58 -23.99 14.10
CA LEU A 306 -24.19 -24.83 15.22
C LEU A 306 -23.09 -24.15 16.02
N ILE A 307 -23.31 -23.87 17.29
CA ILE A 307 -22.33 -23.23 18.16
C ILE A 307 -21.82 -24.24 19.18
N GLY A 308 -20.47 -24.43 19.18
CA GLY A 308 -19.75 -25.16 20.19
C GLY A 308 -19.14 -24.23 21.22
N GLU A 309 -19.59 -24.35 22.50
CA GLU A 309 -18.90 -23.67 23.61
C GLU A 309 -17.68 -24.49 23.99
N VAL A 310 -16.48 -23.96 23.67
CA VAL A 310 -15.20 -24.62 23.88
C VAL A 310 -14.24 -23.70 24.64
N GLU A 311 -13.24 -24.27 25.30
CA GLU A 311 -12.32 -23.54 26.15
C GLU A 311 -10.95 -23.36 25.48
N SER A 312 -10.45 -24.43 24.83
CA SER A 312 -9.16 -24.42 24.17
C SER A 312 -9.21 -23.75 22.81
N VAL A 313 -8.25 -22.88 22.56
CA VAL A 313 -7.98 -22.27 21.25
C VAL A 313 -6.82 -22.95 20.52
N ASP A 314 -6.22 -23.97 21.13
CA ASP A 314 -5.14 -24.76 20.53
C ASP A 314 -5.66 -25.55 19.33
N ILE A 315 -4.81 -25.74 18.32
CA ILE A 315 -5.17 -26.42 17.08
C ILE A 315 -5.55 -27.90 17.28
N SER A 316 -5.29 -28.49 18.43
CA SER A 316 -5.80 -29.81 18.78
C SER A 316 -7.31 -29.84 19.07
N GLU A 317 -7.94 -28.69 19.29
CA GLU A 317 -9.39 -28.56 19.38
C GLU A 317 -9.98 -28.39 17.97
N GLU A 318 -10.84 -29.30 17.53
CA GLU A 318 -11.41 -29.31 16.19
C GLU A 318 -12.22 -28.04 15.89
N PHE A 319 -12.86 -27.43 16.89
CA PHE A 319 -13.57 -26.16 16.72
C PHE A 319 -12.64 -24.96 16.49
N ALA A 320 -11.34 -25.08 16.81
CA ALA A 320 -10.37 -24.03 16.56
C ALA A 320 -9.96 -23.89 15.08
N HIS A 321 -10.30 -24.88 14.24
CA HIS A 321 -9.97 -24.89 12.81
C HIS A 321 -10.91 -24.05 11.94
N GLU A 322 -10.49 -23.77 10.71
CA GLU A 322 -11.37 -23.29 9.63
C GLU A 322 -12.41 -24.38 9.28
N LYS A 323 -13.67 -24.01 9.15
CA LYS A 323 -14.77 -24.94 8.96
C LYS A 323 -15.54 -24.78 7.65
N LEU A 324 -15.44 -23.62 7.00
CA LEU A 324 -16.11 -23.26 5.72
C LEU A 324 -17.60 -23.68 5.70
N SER A 325 -18.28 -23.51 6.82
CA SER A 325 -19.63 -24.00 7.07
C SER A 325 -20.26 -23.22 8.24
N PRO A 326 -21.59 -23.27 8.44
CA PRO A 326 -22.25 -22.61 9.56
C PRO A 326 -22.03 -23.36 10.90
N VAL A 327 -20.79 -23.59 11.25
CA VAL A 327 -20.32 -24.09 12.55
C VAL A 327 -19.37 -23.06 13.16
N LEU A 328 -19.61 -22.67 14.41
CA LEU A 328 -18.91 -21.60 15.09
C LEU A 328 -18.41 -22.07 16.47
N ALA A 329 -17.14 -21.76 16.78
CA ALA A 329 -16.65 -21.89 18.15
C ALA A 329 -17.05 -20.65 18.96
N MET A 330 -17.43 -20.82 20.23
CA MET A 330 -17.69 -19.71 21.14
C MET A 330 -16.83 -19.86 22.40
N TYR A 331 -16.02 -18.83 22.65
CA TYR A 331 -15.10 -18.75 23.78
C TYR A 331 -15.55 -17.68 24.77
N ARG A 332 -15.24 -17.89 26.04
CA ARG A 332 -15.41 -16.92 27.11
C ARG A 332 -14.07 -16.30 27.48
N ALA A 333 -13.99 -15.00 27.72
CA ALA A 333 -12.81 -14.32 28.21
C ALA A 333 -13.18 -13.38 29.36
N LYS A 334 -12.35 -13.35 30.42
CA LYS A 334 -12.58 -12.48 31.58
C LYS A 334 -12.23 -11.03 31.31
N THR A 335 -11.26 -10.80 30.45
CA THR A 335 -10.74 -9.46 30.08
C THR A 335 -10.58 -9.34 28.57
N PHE A 336 -10.48 -8.10 28.09
CA PHE A 336 -10.17 -7.83 26.67
C PHE A 336 -8.81 -8.42 26.29
N ASP A 337 -7.83 -8.39 27.17
CA ASP A 337 -6.50 -8.94 26.92
C ASP A 337 -6.51 -10.46 26.77
N GLU A 338 -7.32 -11.16 27.55
CA GLU A 338 -7.53 -12.60 27.37
C GLU A 338 -8.23 -12.90 26.04
N ALA A 339 -9.24 -12.09 25.68
CA ALA A 339 -9.92 -12.25 24.39
C ALA A 339 -8.96 -12.02 23.21
N LEU A 340 -8.11 -11.02 23.32
CA LEU A 340 -7.09 -10.70 22.33
C LEU A 340 -6.07 -11.84 22.19
N ALA A 341 -5.54 -12.36 23.31
CA ALA A 341 -4.60 -13.48 23.29
C ALA A 341 -5.19 -14.74 22.64
N LYS A 342 -6.49 -15.03 22.90
CA LYS A 342 -7.20 -16.13 22.23
C LYS A 342 -7.30 -15.90 20.72
N ALA A 343 -7.61 -14.68 20.30
CA ALA A 343 -7.71 -14.34 18.88
C ALA A 343 -6.35 -14.41 18.18
N GLU A 344 -5.27 -13.95 18.83
CA GLU A 344 -3.89 -14.07 18.32
C GLU A 344 -3.49 -15.52 18.10
N GLN A 345 -3.78 -16.41 19.07
CA GLN A 345 -3.47 -17.84 18.97
C GLN A 345 -4.22 -18.49 17.80
N LEU A 346 -5.53 -18.22 17.66
CA LEU A 346 -6.34 -18.75 16.55
C LEU A 346 -5.84 -18.31 15.18
N VAL A 347 -5.34 -17.07 15.08
CA VAL A 347 -4.70 -16.56 13.84
C VAL A 347 -3.35 -17.24 13.62
N ALA A 348 -2.55 -17.40 14.68
CA ALA A 348 -1.24 -18.03 14.58
C ALA A 348 -1.31 -19.48 14.10
N ASP A 349 -2.30 -20.23 14.55
CA ASP A 349 -2.44 -21.66 14.26
C ASP A 349 -3.10 -21.96 12.90
N GLY A 350 -3.85 -21.03 12.31
CA GLY A 350 -4.60 -21.39 11.11
C GLY A 350 -5.01 -20.25 10.18
N GLY A 351 -4.64 -18.99 10.46
CA GLY A 351 -5.18 -17.86 9.71
C GLY A 351 -4.27 -16.65 9.56
N TYR A 352 -2.96 -16.83 9.65
CA TYR A 352 -2.01 -15.73 9.53
C TYR A 352 -2.24 -14.89 8.26
N GLY A 353 -2.31 -13.58 8.46
CA GLY A 353 -2.45 -12.59 7.41
C GLY A 353 -3.86 -12.48 6.83
N HIS A 354 -4.83 -13.34 7.20
CA HIS A 354 -6.13 -13.32 6.53
C HIS A 354 -7.03 -12.19 7.06
N THR A 355 -7.88 -12.42 8.02
CA THR A 355 -8.90 -11.48 8.50
C THR A 355 -9.13 -11.65 9.99
N SER A 356 -9.40 -10.56 10.70
CA SER A 356 -9.91 -10.55 12.09
C SER A 356 -11.02 -9.53 12.23
N SER A 357 -11.90 -9.69 13.22
CA SER A 357 -13.03 -8.81 13.44
C SER A 357 -13.19 -8.45 14.92
N LEU A 358 -13.66 -7.23 15.19
CA LEU A 358 -13.91 -6.70 16.53
C LEU A 358 -15.24 -5.96 16.55
N TYR A 359 -16.15 -6.33 17.44
CA TYR A 359 -17.36 -5.57 17.74
C TYR A 359 -17.16 -4.83 19.06
N ILE A 360 -17.24 -3.50 19.00
CA ILE A 360 -16.87 -2.59 20.10
C ILE A 360 -17.51 -1.22 19.90
N HIS A 361 -17.76 -0.49 20.97
CA HIS A 361 -18.20 0.89 20.84
C HIS A 361 -17.04 1.76 20.28
N PRO A 362 -17.27 2.62 19.28
CA PRO A 362 -16.20 3.42 18.64
C PRO A 362 -15.38 4.33 19.57
N SER A 363 -15.91 4.67 20.75
CA SER A 363 -15.19 5.47 21.73
C SER A 363 -14.08 4.72 22.48
N GLN A 364 -14.02 3.39 22.36
CA GLN A 364 -13.00 2.55 23.00
C GLN A 364 -11.69 2.51 22.15
N THR A 365 -11.15 3.68 21.84
CA THR A 365 -10.02 3.86 20.93
C THR A 365 -8.78 3.07 21.36
N GLU A 366 -8.48 3.04 22.67
CA GLU A 366 -7.33 2.30 23.22
C GLU A 366 -7.44 0.79 22.96
N LYS A 367 -8.60 0.18 23.20
CA LYS A 367 -8.83 -1.24 22.90
C LYS A 367 -8.77 -1.53 21.39
N ILE A 368 -9.30 -0.61 20.57
CA ILE A 368 -9.24 -0.72 19.11
C ILE A 368 -7.79 -0.68 18.63
N GLU A 369 -7.00 0.28 19.08
CA GLU A 369 -5.58 0.39 18.74
C GLU A 369 -4.79 -0.84 19.19
N LYS A 370 -5.04 -1.32 20.40
CA LYS A 370 -4.42 -2.54 20.95
C LYS A 370 -4.72 -3.77 20.07
N HIS A 371 -5.97 -3.94 19.64
CA HIS A 371 -6.36 -5.00 18.71
C HIS A 371 -5.64 -4.85 17.36
N GLN A 372 -5.57 -3.64 16.81
CA GLN A 372 -4.90 -3.38 15.53
C GLN A 372 -3.40 -3.70 15.57
N GLN A 373 -2.74 -3.42 16.70
CA GLN A 373 -1.31 -3.69 16.88
C GLN A 373 -1.00 -5.18 17.07
N ALA A 374 -1.86 -5.90 17.77
CA ALA A 374 -1.66 -7.31 18.10
C ALA A 374 -1.98 -8.25 16.92
N MET A 375 -3.06 -7.97 16.17
CA MET A 375 -3.55 -8.90 15.16
C MET A 375 -2.70 -8.92 13.89
N LYS A 376 -2.06 -10.06 13.62
CA LYS A 376 -1.30 -10.30 12.38
C LYS A 376 -2.22 -10.72 11.23
N THR A 377 -3.14 -9.83 10.86
CA THR A 377 -4.08 -10.01 9.76
C THR A 377 -4.07 -8.78 8.84
N CYS A 378 -4.19 -8.99 7.54
CA CYS A 378 -4.18 -7.90 6.55
C CYS A 378 -5.52 -7.15 6.46
N ARG A 379 -6.58 -7.71 7.01
CA ARG A 379 -7.91 -7.11 7.12
C ARG A 379 -8.39 -7.17 8.56
N ILE A 380 -8.54 -6.01 9.17
CA ILE A 380 -9.08 -5.83 10.51
C ILE A 380 -10.42 -5.11 10.35
N LEU A 381 -11.51 -5.79 10.70
CA LEU A 381 -12.85 -5.30 10.48
C LEU A 381 -13.48 -4.88 11.82
N ILE A 382 -13.90 -3.63 11.91
CA ILE A 382 -14.54 -3.09 13.11
C ILE A 382 -16.04 -2.97 12.84
N ASN A 383 -16.86 -3.58 13.71
CA ASN A 383 -18.34 -3.56 13.63
C ASN A 383 -18.88 -3.92 12.24
N THR A 384 -18.27 -4.89 11.59
CA THR A 384 -18.54 -5.25 10.20
C THR A 384 -18.63 -6.76 10.04
N PRO A 385 -19.66 -7.31 9.31
CA PRO A 385 -19.74 -8.72 8.99
C PRO A 385 -18.50 -9.16 8.19
N SER A 386 -17.79 -10.19 8.64
CA SER A 386 -16.47 -10.51 8.11
C SER A 386 -16.49 -11.01 6.66
N SER A 387 -17.47 -11.82 6.28
CA SER A 387 -17.57 -12.35 4.90
C SER A 387 -17.69 -11.24 3.87
N GLN A 388 -18.70 -10.39 4.02
CA GLN A 388 -18.99 -9.31 3.09
C GLN A 388 -18.01 -8.14 3.25
N GLY A 389 -17.61 -7.83 4.48
CA GLY A 389 -16.64 -6.76 4.75
C GLY A 389 -15.26 -7.09 4.22
N GLY A 390 -14.79 -8.33 4.36
CA GLY A 390 -13.45 -8.75 3.94
C GLY A 390 -13.25 -8.75 2.43
N ILE A 391 -14.28 -9.09 1.65
CA ILE A 391 -14.18 -9.03 0.19
C ILE A 391 -14.16 -7.60 -0.37
N GLY A 392 -14.54 -6.59 0.43
CA GLY A 392 -14.45 -5.16 0.09
C GLY A 392 -15.68 -4.60 -0.59
N ASP A 393 -15.76 -3.26 -0.63
CA ASP A 393 -16.75 -2.43 -1.33
C ASP A 393 -18.24 -2.60 -0.94
N LEU A 394 -18.54 -3.37 0.10
CA LEU A 394 -19.91 -3.54 0.59
C LEU A 394 -20.19 -2.72 1.86
N TYR A 395 -19.30 -2.76 2.82
CA TYR A 395 -19.41 -2.01 4.09
C TYR A 395 -18.36 -0.90 4.20
N ASN A 396 -17.28 -0.98 3.43
CA ASN A 396 -16.25 0.05 3.34
C ASN A 396 -15.80 0.20 1.88
N PHE A 397 -16.16 1.32 1.26
CA PHE A 397 -15.87 1.60 -0.16
C PHE A 397 -14.39 1.89 -0.43
N GLY A 398 -13.58 2.12 0.61
CA GLY A 398 -12.12 2.26 0.49
C GLY A 398 -11.39 0.92 0.35
N LEU A 399 -11.99 -0.17 0.85
CA LEU A 399 -11.44 -1.52 0.68
C LEU A 399 -11.80 -2.05 -0.71
N ALA A 400 -10.80 -2.32 -1.54
CA ALA A 400 -11.02 -2.77 -2.91
C ALA A 400 -11.77 -4.10 -2.99
N PRO A 401 -12.77 -4.24 -3.88
CA PRO A 401 -13.48 -5.50 -4.06
C PRO A 401 -12.57 -6.56 -4.68
N SER A 402 -12.60 -7.76 -4.10
CA SER A 402 -11.82 -8.90 -4.58
C SER A 402 -12.36 -10.24 -4.11
N LEU A 403 -12.11 -11.27 -4.92
CA LEU A 403 -12.29 -12.68 -4.53
C LEU A 403 -10.93 -13.40 -4.35
N THR A 404 -9.86 -12.62 -4.22
CA THR A 404 -8.51 -13.12 -3.90
C THR A 404 -7.91 -12.22 -2.83
N LEU A 405 -7.97 -12.69 -1.58
CA LEU A 405 -7.68 -11.91 -0.37
C LEU A 405 -6.23 -12.17 0.09
N GLY A 406 -5.28 -11.38 -0.35
CA GLY A 406 -3.87 -11.56 0.01
C GLY A 406 -3.62 -11.53 1.52
N CYS A 407 -2.74 -12.39 2.00
CA CYS A 407 -2.43 -12.56 3.42
C CYS A 407 -1.03 -12.06 3.82
N GLY A 408 -0.32 -11.39 2.91
CA GLY A 408 1.02 -10.86 3.15
C GLY A 408 2.05 -11.93 3.51
N SER A 409 3.21 -11.50 3.93
CA SER A 409 4.30 -12.39 4.35
C SER A 409 3.91 -13.27 5.55
N TRP A 410 3.02 -12.80 6.42
CA TRP A 410 2.50 -13.59 7.54
C TRP A 410 1.81 -14.86 7.07
N GLY A 411 0.99 -14.78 6.03
CA GLY A 411 0.33 -15.93 5.41
C GLY A 411 1.15 -16.60 4.29
N GLY A 412 2.42 -16.27 4.16
CA GLY A 412 3.29 -16.80 3.09
C GLY A 412 2.88 -16.33 1.69
N ASN A 413 2.28 -15.13 1.58
CA ASN A 413 1.80 -14.57 0.32
C ASN A 413 2.65 -13.39 -0.14
N SER A 414 2.66 -13.12 -1.45
CA SER A 414 3.37 -11.98 -2.05
C SER A 414 2.62 -10.66 -1.91
N VAL A 415 1.34 -10.67 -1.56
CA VAL A 415 0.52 -9.47 -1.41
C VAL A 415 -0.25 -9.47 -0.10
N SER A 416 -0.37 -8.30 0.53
CA SER A 416 -1.05 -8.09 1.81
C SER A 416 -2.42 -7.40 1.68
N GLU A 417 -2.94 -7.28 0.47
CA GLU A 417 -4.19 -6.58 0.21
C GLU A 417 -5.11 -7.39 -0.72
N ASN A 418 -6.31 -6.87 -0.94
CA ASN A 418 -7.25 -7.44 -1.89
C ASN A 418 -6.69 -7.32 -3.31
N VAL A 419 -6.51 -8.45 -3.99
CA VAL A 419 -5.93 -8.50 -5.34
C VAL A 419 -6.88 -7.85 -6.35
N GLY A 420 -6.32 -6.98 -7.19
CA GLY A 420 -7.06 -6.28 -8.24
C GLY A 420 -6.16 -6.00 -9.45
N VAL A 421 -6.60 -5.12 -10.34
CA VAL A 421 -5.94 -4.84 -11.63
C VAL A 421 -4.49 -4.38 -11.49
N LYS A 422 -4.14 -3.61 -10.45
CA LYS A 422 -2.78 -3.12 -10.23
C LYS A 422 -1.74 -4.22 -10.02
N HIS A 423 -2.18 -5.41 -9.62
CA HIS A 423 -1.29 -6.56 -9.38
C HIS A 423 -1.01 -7.37 -10.66
N LEU A 424 -1.73 -7.10 -11.74
CA LEU A 424 -1.62 -7.79 -13.02
C LEU A 424 -1.03 -6.89 -14.12
N ILE A 425 -0.29 -5.86 -13.74
CA ILE A 425 0.45 -4.98 -14.65
C ILE A 425 1.90 -4.85 -14.19
N ASN A 426 2.83 -4.86 -15.15
CA ASN A 426 4.18 -4.40 -14.95
C ASN A 426 4.25 -2.89 -15.12
N ILE A 427 4.95 -2.20 -14.24
CA ILE A 427 5.17 -0.76 -14.32
C ILE A 427 6.57 -0.48 -14.86
N LYS A 428 6.65 0.13 -16.05
CA LYS A 428 7.90 0.71 -16.56
C LYS A 428 7.99 2.14 -16.08
N THR A 429 9.05 2.47 -15.36
CA THR A 429 9.33 3.85 -14.96
C THR A 429 10.31 4.46 -15.93
N VAL A 430 9.90 5.52 -16.63
CA VAL A 430 10.77 6.38 -17.42
C VAL A 430 11.17 7.56 -16.57
N ALA A 431 12.47 7.77 -16.38
CA ALA A 431 13.01 8.87 -15.62
C ALA A 431 13.87 9.74 -16.55
N GLU A 432 13.44 10.97 -16.79
CA GLU A 432 14.19 11.96 -17.54
C GLU A 432 15.06 12.80 -16.59
N ARG A 433 16.26 13.15 -17.04
CA ARG A 433 17.09 14.07 -16.26
C ARG A 433 16.37 15.41 -16.09
N ARG A 434 16.24 15.85 -14.84
CA ARG A 434 15.74 17.19 -14.49
C ARG A 434 16.74 17.88 -13.60
N GLU A 435 16.88 19.19 -13.79
CA GLU A 435 17.62 20.01 -12.85
C GLU A 435 16.82 20.17 -11.56
N ASN A 436 17.52 20.04 -10.44
CA ASN A 436 16.88 20.00 -9.13
C ASN A 436 16.82 21.38 -8.44
N MET A 437 16.82 22.46 -9.22
CA MET A 437 16.69 23.82 -8.71
C MET A 437 15.22 24.11 -8.35
N LEU A 438 14.87 23.91 -7.11
CA LEU A 438 13.48 24.06 -6.61
C LEU A 438 13.23 25.40 -5.93
N TRP A 439 14.20 26.28 -5.88
CA TRP A 439 14.10 27.58 -5.23
C TRP A 439 14.97 28.63 -5.90
N PHE A 440 14.56 29.87 -5.78
CA PHE A 440 15.29 31.03 -6.25
C PHE A 440 15.43 32.02 -5.08
N ARG A 441 16.62 32.54 -4.89
CA ARG A 441 16.94 33.53 -3.87
C ARG A 441 17.67 34.72 -4.49
N THR A 442 17.22 35.91 -4.15
CA THR A 442 17.90 37.16 -4.53
C THR A 442 18.43 37.86 -3.29
N PRO A 443 19.48 38.69 -3.42
CA PRO A 443 19.85 39.63 -2.38
C PRO A 443 18.69 40.54 -2.01
N GLU A 444 18.65 41.02 -0.77
CA GLU A 444 17.62 41.96 -0.30
C GLU A 444 17.65 43.27 -1.11
N LYS A 445 18.87 43.77 -1.44
CA LYS A 445 19.06 44.96 -2.24
C LYS A 445 20.13 44.74 -3.29
N VAL A 446 19.89 45.26 -4.49
CA VAL A 446 20.87 45.32 -5.59
C VAL A 446 20.94 46.76 -6.11
N TYR A 447 22.13 47.40 -6.05
CA TYR A 447 22.38 48.70 -6.64
C TYR A 447 22.99 48.52 -8.02
N PHE A 448 22.29 48.94 -9.06
CA PHE A 448 22.71 48.75 -10.43
C PHE A 448 22.64 50.04 -11.23
N LYS A 449 23.74 50.82 -11.18
CA LYS A 449 23.93 52.04 -12.00
C LYS A 449 25.39 52.46 -11.92
N LYS A 450 25.96 53.04 -13.01
CA LYS A 450 27.29 53.66 -12.97
C LYS A 450 27.34 54.74 -11.86
N GLY A 451 28.28 54.61 -10.94
CA GLY A 451 28.45 55.54 -9.80
C GLY A 451 27.54 55.27 -8.61
N CYS A 452 26.86 54.13 -8.53
CA CYS A 452 25.98 53.80 -7.39
C CYS A 452 26.74 53.39 -6.11
N MET A 453 28.03 52.99 -6.21
CA MET A 453 28.78 52.48 -5.05
C MET A 453 28.84 53.47 -3.87
N PRO A 454 29.16 54.77 -4.03
CA PRO A 454 29.14 55.71 -2.92
C PRO A 454 27.78 55.86 -2.27
N VAL A 455 26.70 55.82 -3.07
CA VAL A 455 25.32 55.89 -2.58
C VAL A 455 24.93 54.64 -1.77
N ALA A 456 25.33 53.48 -2.26
CA ALA A 456 25.10 52.21 -1.56
C ALA A 456 25.89 52.15 -0.23
N LEU A 457 27.11 52.63 -0.19
CA LEU A 457 27.91 52.69 1.03
C LEU A 457 27.39 53.73 2.04
N ASP A 458 26.75 54.84 1.60
CA ASP A 458 26.15 55.81 2.51
C ASP A 458 25.12 55.20 3.47
N GLU A 459 24.40 54.17 3.04
CA GLU A 459 23.44 53.47 3.91
C GLU A 459 24.12 52.82 5.13
N LEU A 460 25.38 52.42 5.05
CA LEU A 460 26.11 51.84 6.18
C LEU A 460 26.15 52.81 7.37
N GLY A 461 26.45 54.07 7.09
CA GLY A 461 26.49 55.12 8.14
C GLY A 461 25.14 55.69 8.48
N THR A 462 24.37 56.10 7.45
CA THR A 462 23.13 56.90 7.64
C THR A 462 21.91 56.09 8.09
N VAL A 463 21.80 54.83 7.60
CA VAL A 463 20.64 53.99 7.85
C VAL A 463 20.96 52.86 8.82
N MET A 464 22.08 52.15 8.59
CA MET A 464 22.44 50.96 9.35
C MET A 464 23.30 51.25 10.59
N HIS A 465 23.83 52.46 10.70
CA HIS A 465 24.71 52.95 11.79
C HIS A 465 25.91 52.04 12.08
N LYS A 466 26.50 51.47 11.03
CA LYS A 466 27.67 50.60 11.12
C LYS A 466 28.93 51.37 11.53
N LYS A 467 29.86 50.69 12.20
CA LYS A 467 31.04 51.34 12.80
C LYS A 467 32.38 50.75 12.32
N LYS A 468 32.40 49.50 11.92
CA LYS A 468 33.65 48.81 11.53
C LYS A 468 33.43 47.97 10.27
N ALA A 469 34.15 48.25 9.20
CA ALA A 469 34.09 47.54 7.93
C ALA A 469 35.36 46.73 7.68
N PHE A 470 35.24 45.46 7.33
CA PHE A 470 36.33 44.62 6.91
C PHE A 470 36.23 44.35 5.41
N ILE A 471 37.26 44.78 4.66
CA ILE A 471 37.28 44.65 3.21
C ILE A 471 38.05 43.38 2.83
N VAL A 472 37.47 42.56 1.94
CA VAL A 472 38.08 41.35 1.40
C VAL A 472 38.29 41.51 -0.09
N THR A 473 39.55 41.38 -0.57
CA THR A 473 39.90 41.57 -1.98
C THR A 473 41.14 40.77 -2.33
N ASP A 474 41.57 40.87 -3.60
CA ASP A 474 42.85 40.32 -4.07
C ASP A 474 43.95 41.38 -4.10
N SER A 475 45.22 40.91 -4.21
CA SER A 475 46.39 41.78 -4.19
C SER A 475 46.50 42.72 -5.41
N PHE A 476 45.90 42.34 -6.55
CA PHE A 476 45.92 43.19 -7.75
C PHE A 476 45.01 44.40 -7.54
N LEU A 477 43.76 44.18 -7.12
CA LEU A 477 42.81 45.28 -6.87
C LEU A 477 43.29 46.21 -5.77
N TYR A 478 43.89 45.67 -4.70
CA TYR A 478 44.48 46.49 -3.62
C TYR A 478 45.65 47.37 -4.11
N LYS A 479 46.66 46.77 -4.76
CA LYS A 479 47.86 47.48 -5.23
C LYS A 479 47.56 48.53 -6.30
N ASN A 480 46.55 48.32 -7.11
CA ASN A 480 46.15 49.25 -8.18
C ASN A 480 45.08 50.26 -7.72
N GLY A 481 44.82 50.39 -6.43
CA GLY A 481 44.01 51.45 -5.85
C GLY A 481 42.49 51.31 -6.03
N TYR A 482 41.96 50.13 -6.44
CA TYR A 482 40.52 49.90 -6.59
C TYR A 482 39.78 49.88 -5.26
N VAL A 483 40.45 49.62 -4.15
CA VAL A 483 39.91 49.66 -2.80
C VAL A 483 39.75 51.08 -2.28
N LYS A 484 40.63 51.98 -2.72
CA LYS A 484 40.72 53.37 -2.24
C LYS A 484 39.37 54.14 -2.23
N PRO A 485 38.52 54.07 -3.27
CA PRO A 485 37.21 54.75 -3.24
C PRO A 485 36.27 54.24 -2.13
N ILE A 486 36.43 52.98 -1.73
CA ILE A 486 35.66 52.40 -0.63
C ILE A 486 36.20 52.93 0.71
N GLU A 487 37.53 52.88 0.89
CA GLU A 487 38.21 53.39 2.08
C GLU A 487 37.89 54.87 2.32
N ASP A 488 38.07 55.71 1.28
CA ASP A 488 37.78 57.15 1.35
C ASP A 488 36.31 57.42 1.74
N LYS A 489 35.39 56.58 1.26
CA LYS A 489 33.99 56.71 1.61
C LYS A 489 33.69 56.29 3.06
N LEU A 490 34.35 55.24 3.52
CA LEU A 490 34.25 54.80 4.92
C LEU A 490 34.86 55.81 5.88
N ASP A 491 36.03 56.42 5.53
CA ASP A 491 36.65 57.50 6.29
C ASP A 491 35.75 58.74 6.39
N GLN A 492 35.12 59.11 5.27
CA GLN A 492 34.16 60.23 5.24
C GLN A 492 33.00 60.03 6.23
N MET A 493 32.58 58.79 6.43
CA MET A 493 31.48 58.42 7.34
C MET A 493 31.98 58.14 8.77
N GLY A 494 33.29 58.18 9.04
CA GLY A 494 33.88 57.87 10.33
C GLY A 494 33.75 56.34 10.69
N ILE A 495 33.68 55.49 9.69
CA ILE A 495 33.63 54.03 9.86
C ILE A 495 35.07 53.51 9.84
N GLN A 496 35.51 52.87 10.91
CA GLN A 496 36.81 52.23 10.99
C GLN A 496 36.88 51.09 9.97
N HIS A 497 38.02 50.93 9.28
CA HIS A 497 38.14 49.86 8.31
C HIS A 497 39.55 49.23 8.31
N THR A 498 39.61 48.01 7.80
CA THR A 498 40.84 47.29 7.49
C THR A 498 40.62 46.42 6.25
N CYS A 499 41.69 46.02 5.57
CA CYS A 499 41.62 45.29 4.31
C CYS A 499 42.47 44.03 4.34
N PHE A 500 41.84 42.88 4.05
CA PHE A 500 42.49 41.63 3.71
C PHE A 500 42.57 41.51 2.20
N PHE A 501 43.80 41.56 1.66
CA PHE A 501 44.04 41.57 0.21
C PHE A 501 44.83 40.36 -0.31
N GLU A 502 44.83 39.26 0.44
CA GLU A 502 45.60 38.07 0.10
C GLU A 502 44.75 36.99 -0.60
N VAL A 503 43.56 37.32 -1.11
CA VAL A 503 42.76 36.34 -1.83
C VAL A 503 43.42 36.01 -3.18
N ALA A 504 43.73 34.73 -3.39
CA ALA A 504 44.24 34.21 -4.65
C ALA A 504 43.09 33.76 -5.58
N PRO A 505 43.35 33.67 -6.91
CA PRO A 505 42.43 32.89 -7.76
C PRO A 505 42.24 31.49 -7.19
N ASP A 506 41.00 30.96 -7.26
CA ASP A 506 40.61 29.69 -6.63
C ASP A 506 40.95 29.64 -5.12
N PRO A 507 40.26 30.44 -4.31
CA PRO A 507 40.65 30.65 -2.91
C PRO A 507 40.57 29.34 -2.11
N THR A 508 41.61 29.12 -1.29
CA THR A 508 41.69 27.93 -0.44
C THR A 508 41.03 28.14 0.93
N LEU A 509 40.65 27.07 1.57
CA LEU A 509 40.15 27.07 2.95
C LEU A 509 41.19 27.70 3.90
N GLN A 510 42.47 27.45 3.68
CA GLN A 510 43.55 28.08 4.45
C GLN A 510 43.59 29.61 4.30
N CYS A 511 43.36 30.12 3.09
CA CYS A 511 43.23 31.55 2.86
C CYS A 511 42.05 32.14 3.63
N ALA A 512 40.88 31.47 3.60
CA ALA A 512 39.71 31.88 4.34
C ALA A 512 39.96 31.89 5.87
N ARG A 513 40.65 30.91 6.40
CA ARG A 513 40.99 30.83 7.84
C ARG A 513 41.90 32.00 8.26
N ARG A 514 42.91 32.38 7.48
CA ARG A 514 43.76 33.57 7.78
C ARG A 514 42.93 34.86 7.79
N GLY A 515 42.01 35.01 6.83
CA GLY A 515 41.10 36.15 6.84
C GLY A 515 40.19 36.18 8.07
N VAL A 516 39.67 35.05 8.48
CA VAL A 516 38.82 34.93 9.70
C VAL A 516 39.59 35.32 10.97
N GLU A 517 40.87 34.96 11.09
CA GLU A 517 41.72 35.37 12.22
C GLU A 517 41.81 36.91 12.30
N GLN A 518 41.99 37.57 11.16
CA GLN A 518 42.03 39.05 11.11
C GLN A 518 40.64 39.65 11.39
N ILE A 519 39.56 39.06 10.85
CA ILE A 519 38.19 39.49 11.13
C ILE A 519 37.91 39.41 12.65
N ARG A 520 38.27 38.32 13.31
CA ARG A 520 38.08 38.15 14.75
C ARG A 520 38.85 39.14 15.59
N ALA A 521 40.07 39.51 15.17
CA ALA A 521 40.88 40.51 15.84
C ALA A 521 40.29 41.94 15.67
N PHE A 522 39.68 42.22 14.53
CA PHE A 522 39.12 43.53 14.22
C PHE A 522 37.66 43.70 14.68
N GLU A 523 36.90 42.63 14.77
CA GLU A 523 35.48 42.59 15.16
C GLU A 523 34.58 43.53 14.34
N PRO A 524 34.49 43.35 13.00
CA PRO A 524 33.68 44.21 12.14
C PRO A 524 32.18 43.93 12.32
N ASP A 525 31.38 44.97 12.06
CA ASP A 525 29.92 44.86 11.90
C ASP A 525 29.48 44.92 10.43
N THR A 526 30.44 44.99 9.51
CA THR A 526 30.25 44.95 8.05
C THR A 526 31.41 44.25 7.39
N ILE A 527 31.15 43.39 6.42
CA ILE A 527 32.14 42.75 5.55
C ILE A 527 31.86 43.18 4.10
N ILE A 528 32.84 43.72 3.42
CA ILE A 528 32.76 44.20 2.02
C ILE A 528 33.67 43.34 1.17
N ALA A 529 33.14 42.51 0.29
CA ALA A 529 33.92 41.73 -0.66
C ALA A 529 33.97 42.43 -2.01
N LEU A 530 35.17 42.90 -2.39
CA LEU A 530 35.44 43.58 -3.66
C LEU A 530 36.25 42.67 -4.58
N GLY A 531 35.72 42.29 -5.75
CA GLY A 531 36.51 41.53 -6.73
C GLY A 531 35.67 40.66 -7.65
N GLY A 532 36.33 39.69 -8.24
CA GLY A 532 35.67 38.61 -8.99
C GLY A 532 35.06 37.55 -8.06
N GLY A 533 34.61 36.40 -8.61
CA GLY A 533 34.05 35.31 -7.86
C GLY A 533 34.91 34.88 -6.67
N SER A 534 36.22 34.74 -6.86
CA SER A 534 37.17 34.33 -5.82
C SER A 534 37.14 35.21 -4.56
N ALA A 535 37.16 36.52 -4.73
CA ALA A 535 37.12 37.45 -3.60
C ALA A 535 35.76 37.42 -2.88
N MET A 536 34.66 37.35 -3.63
CA MET A 536 33.34 37.29 -3.08
C MET A 536 33.08 35.96 -2.36
N ASP A 537 33.53 34.85 -2.93
CA ASP A 537 33.36 33.50 -2.32
C ASP A 537 34.21 33.36 -1.05
N ALA A 538 35.49 33.84 -1.08
CA ALA A 538 36.31 33.93 0.12
C ALA A 538 35.63 34.77 1.21
N GLY A 539 35.10 35.95 0.85
CA GLY A 539 34.38 36.83 1.76
C GLY A 539 33.16 36.16 2.42
N LYS A 540 32.35 35.40 1.65
CA LYS A 540 31.18 34.66 2.16
C LYS A 540 31.60 33.61 3.19
N ILE A 541 32.63 32.82 2.89
CA ILE A 541 33.11 31.78 3.83
C ILE A 541 33.72 32.44 5.07
N MET A 542 34.49 33.51 4.93
CA MET A 542 35.01 34.28 6.06
C MET A 542 33.87 34.83 6.94
N TRP A 543 32.85 35.39 6.32
CA TRP A 543 31.67 35.89 7.00
C TRP A 543 30.97 34.78 7.81
N LEU A 544 30.71 33.61 7.18
CA LEU A 544 30.10 32.46 7.85
C LEU A 544 30.92 31.98 9.06
N MET A 545 32.24 31.77 8.85
CA MET A 545 33.14 31.31 9.92
C MET A 545 33.33 32.33 11.05
N TYR A 546 33.12 33.61 10.76
CA TYR A 546 33.13 34.68 11.77
C TYR A 546 31.87 34.70 12.62
N GLU A 547 30.72 34.60 11.96
CA GLU A 547 29.42 34.59 12.69
C GLU A 547 29.21 33.28 13.43
N HIS A 548 29.62 32.16 12.82
CA HIS A 548 29.36 30.79 13.30
C HIS A 548 30.65 29.98 13.39
N PRO A 549 31.47 30.22 14.45
CA PRO A 549 32.71 29.49 14.65
C PRO A 549 32.56 27.97 14.81
N GLU A 550 31.37 27.55 15.21
CA GLU A 550 30.99 26.13 15.35
C GLU A 550 30.76 25.42 14.02
N ALA A 551 30.54 26.15 12.93
CA ALA A 551 30.27 25.55 11.64
C ALA A 551 31.55 24.91 11.06
N LYS A 552 31.46 23.63 10.71
CA LYS A 552 32.52 22.87 10.10
C LYS A 552 32.43 22.92 8.59
N PHE A 553 33.58 23.14 7.92
CA PHE A 553 33.63 23.23 6.46
C PHE A 553 33.12 21.95 5.79
N GLU A 554 33.50 20.81 6.33
CA GLU A 554 33.11 19.47 5.82
C GLU A 554 31.60 19.27 5.82
N ASP A 555 30.90 19.80 6.83
CA ASP A 555 29.43 19.73 6.93
C ASP A 555 28.74 20.69 5.94
N MET A 556 29.40 21.80 5.60
CA MET A 556 28.90 22.81 4.68
C MET A 556 29.12 22.45 3.21
N ALA A 557 30.14 21.62 2.91
CA ALA A 557 30.44 21.17 1.56
C ALA A 557 29.21 20.42 0.99
N MET A 558 28.74 20.89 -0.17
CA MET A 558 27.55 20.33 -0.80
C MET A 558 27.92 19.15 -1.69
N ASP A 559 27.67 17.93 -1.19
CA ASP A 559 27.76 16.70 -1.97
C ASP A 559 26.58 16.54 -2.94
N PHE A 560 25.43 17.15 -2.61
CA PHE A 560 24.21 17.09 -3.41
C PHE A 560 23.70 18.49 -3.74
N MET A 561 23.47 18.75 -5.01
CA MET A 561 22.87 20.01 -5.45
C MET A 561 21.36 20.07 -5.21
N ASP A 562 20.69 18.92 -5.07
CA ASP A 562 19.26 18.85 -4.79
C ASP A 562 18.97 19.21 -3.33
N ILE A 563 18.22 20.29 -3.14
CA ILE A 563 17.83 20.78 -1.81
C ILE A 563 17.11 19.72 -0.96
N ARG A 564 16.41 18.77 -1.55
CA ARG A 564 15.73 17.65 -0.85
C ARG A 564 16.70 16.65 -0.24
N LYS A 565 17.94 16.61 -0.74
CA LYS A 565 19.00 15.71 -0.27
C LYS A 565 19.99 16.39 0.65
N ARG A 566 19.79 17.69 0.93
CA ARG A 566 20.66 18.45 1.82
C ARG A 566 20.44 18.00 3.26
N VAL A 567 21.50 17.57 3.91
CA VAL A 567 21.48 17.14 5.31
C VAL A 567 21.95 18.24 6.27
N TYR A 568 22.71 19.23 5.78
CA TYR A 568 23.18 20.35 6.59
C TYR A 568 22.19 21.52 6.54
N THR A 569 21.84 22.07 7.70
CA THR A 569 21.05 23.28 7.84
C THR A 569 21.98 24.45 8.10
N PHE A 570 22.06 25.38 7.14
CA PHE A 570 22.87 26.59 7.30
C PHE A 570 22.31 27.47 8.41
N PRO A 571 23.16 28.04 9.26
CA PRO A 571 22.72 28.94 10.31
C PRO A 571 22.20 30.26 9.74
N LYS A 572 21.48 31.02 10.57
CA LYS A 572 21.01 32.35 10.20
C LYS A 572 22.20 33.32 10.15
N MET A 573 22.38 33.97 9.02
CA MET A 573 23.49 34.91 8.78
C MET A 573 23.04 36.38 8.97
N GLY A 574 23.98 37.26 9.22
CA GLY A 574 23.76 38.71 9.29
C GLY A 574 23.46 39.26 10.67
N GLU A 575 23.70 38.47 11.73
CA GLU A 575 23.50 38.93 13.11
C GLU A 575 24.69 39.73 13.67
N LYS A 576 25.94 39.34 13.32
CA LYS A 576 27.15 40.07 13.74
C LYS A 576 27.58 41.07 12.71
N ALA A 577 27.61 40.71 11.43
CA ALA A 577 28.11 41.56 10.36
C ALA A 577 27.19 41.54 9.15
N TYR A 578 26.96 42.72 8.55
CA TYR A 578 26.27 42.86 7.28
C TYR A 578 27.27 42.56 6.12
N PHE A 579 26.80 41.83 5.09
CA PHE A 579 27.68 41.45 3.97
C PHE A 579 27.34 42.22 2.69
N ILE A 580 28.35 42.82 2.05
CA ILE A 580 28.23 43.52 0.77
C ILE A 580 29.17 42.86 -0.25
N ALA A 581 28.66 42.52 -1.42
CA ALA A 581 29.43 42.05 -2.55
C ALA A 581 29.52 43.15 -3.62
N ILE A 582 30.72 43.50 -4.04
CA ILE A 582 31.02 44.49 -5.11
C ILE A 582 31.76 43.77 -6.23
N PRO A 583 31.07 43.33 -7.30
CA PRO A 583 31.71 42.60 -8.38
C PRO A 583 32.58 43.53 -9.28
N THR A 584 33.77 43.04 -9.65
CA THR A 584 34.65 43.66 -10.65
C THR A 584 34.70 42.88 -11.97
N SER A 585 34.10 41.68 -12.00
CA SER A 585 34.00 40.81 -13.17
C SER A 585 32.56 40.46 -13.42
N SER A 586 32.09 40.52 -14.66
CA SER A 586 30.75 40.12 -15.05
C SER A 586 30.65 38.61 -15.25
N GLY A 587 29.47 38.01 -14.94
CA GLY A 587 29.16 36.63 -15.29
C GLY A 587 29.47 35.58 -14.21
N THR A 588 30.05 35.93 -13.05
CA THR A 588 30.30 34.98 -11.97
C THR A 588 29.05 34.65 -11.20
N GLY A 589 28.16 35.62 -11.04
CA GLY A 589 26.94 35.48 -10.23
C GLY A 589 27.16 35.36 -8.72
N SER A 590 28.43 35.39 -8.26
CA SER A 590 28.76 35.29 -6.84
C SER A 590 28.15 36.40 -6.01
N GLU A 591 27.92 37.57 -6.58
CA GLU A 591 27.28 38.73 -5.92
C GLU A 591 25.81 38.50 -5.56
N VAL A 592 25.13 37.54 -6.23
CA VAL A 592 23.70 37.28 -6.06
C VAL A 592 23.38 35.87 -5.60
N THR A 593 24.38 34.99 -5.48
CA THR A 593 24.15 33.60 -5.07
C THR A 593 24.57 33.34 -3.61
N PRO A 594 23.92 32.37 -2.93
CA PRO A 594 24.32 31.94 -1.59
C PRO A 594 25.49 30.95 -1.62
N PHE A 595 26.04 30.64 -2.78
CA PHE A 595 27.14 29.67 -2.94
C PHE A 595 28.49 30.34 -2.85
N ALA A 596 29.49 29.58 -2.41
CA ALA A 596 30.89 29.95 -2.43
C ALA A 596 31.72 28.75 -2.92
N ILE A 597 32.66 28.97 -3.83
CA ILE A 597 33.57 27.94 -4.34
C ILE A 597 34.91 28.12 -3.66
N ILE A 598 35.29 27.15 -2.86
CA ILE A 598 36.52 27.12 -2.06
C ILE A 598 37.22 25.79 -2.30
N THR A 599 38.53 25.84 -2.54
CA THR A 599 39.39 24.66 -2.65
C THR A 599 39.85 24.25 -1.25
N ASP A 600 39.67 22.98 -0.89
CA ASP A 600 40.12 22.39 0.37
C ASP A 600 41.56 21.93 0.26
#